data_8c5f92f656d3c82ef7b49112bd7f1ebd
#
_entry.id   8c5f92f656d3c82ef7b49112bd7f1ebd
#
_cell.length_a   1.000
_cell.length_b   1.000
_cell.length_c   1.000
_cell.angle_alpha   90.00
_cell.angle_beta   90.00
_cell.angle_gamma   90.00
#
_symmetry.space_group_name_H-M   'P 1'
#
loop_
_entity.id
_entity.type
_entity.pdbx_description
1 polymer ?
#
loop_
_entity_poly.entity_id
_entity_poly.type
_entity_poly.pdbx_seq_one_letter_code
_entity_poly.pdbx_strand_id
1 'polypeptide(L)'
;MQINTLLPEHRHEKCTQERLEKRLKDLLGDILEKGVWFHKGRLVMTGYAYHELYDWDLYFETLFLSYAGITDYCRNNVEMFLDEQHPSGFVARTMGICFPRPRHHFKPFLAQTALLGCRQDQDFRWLDGKYYEKLKLYLDYWFWHCDNDKNGLCFWDGADHSGMDNQALRLGLDNVMEYEGVDLNVYLVRELRAMAEIAGELGKPEEAAAFTANADKLARLIDEVFWDEETGFYYDRSEKTGKLNKVKCISGLLPLWLGTIPQERAERLVREHLMNPEEFWLQYPAATWAKNEVGYYQERKGGECTWMGATWIPTNYMVMHGLLLHGFQQEAQELADKTFEMVLLENNTREYYNGETGVGQGLCPFWGWSSLGYMMSMEARTGYDPSDLTRKQFETLETLL
;
A
#
# COMPACT_ATOMS: atom_id res chain seq x y z
N MET A 1 -1.60 -0.56 24.69
CA MET A 1 -2.93 -0.24 24.09
C MET A 1 -3.91 -1.33 24.47
N GLN A 2 -5.11 -1.03 24.92
CA GLN A 2 -6.11 -2.06 25.24
C GLN A 2 -6.94 -2.37 24.00
N ILE A 3 -7.31 -3.64 23.78
CA ILE A 3 -8.06 -4.07 22.58
C ILE A 3 -9.39 -3.32 22.41
N ASN A 4 -10.04 -2.96 23.51
CA ASN A 4 -11.28 -2.18 23.46
C ASN A 4 -11.11 -0.80 22.80
N THR A 5 -9.87 -0.25 22.76
CA THR A 5 -9.60 1.03 22.07
C THR A 5 -9.59 0.91 20.56
N LEU A 6 -9.53 -0.31 20.01
CA LEU A 6 -9.60 -0.56 18.57
C LEU A 6 -11.01 -0.42 18.02
N LEU A 7 -12.05 -0.63 18.86
CA LEU A 7 -13.45 -0.59 18.44
C LEU A 7 -13.88 0.84 18.08
N PRO A 8 -14.56 1.03 16.91
CA PRO A 8 -15.17 2.32 16.58
C PRO A 8 -16.23 2.73 17.60
N GLU A 9 -16.48 4.03 17.76
CA GLU A 9 -17.54 4.55 18.63
C GLU A 9 -18.93 4.19 18.07
N HIS A 10 -19.12 4.40 16.77
CA HIS A 10 -20.33 4.03 16.05
C HIS A 10 -20.03 2.79 15.21
N ARG A 11 -20.57 1.66 15.62
CA ARG A 11 -20.29 0.35 14.98
C ARG A 11 -21.54 -0.49 14.84
N HIS A 12 -21.48 -1.42 13.91
CA HIS A 12 -22.49 -2.45 13.77
C HIS A 12 -22.60 -3.30 15.05
N GLU A 13 -23.80 -3.77 15.39
CA GLU A 13 -24.08 -4.56 16.61
C GLU A 13 -23.21 -5.82 16.75
N LYS A 14 -22.75 -6.38 15.63
CA LYS A 14 -21.84 -7.56 15.62
C LYS A 14 -20.37 -7.21 15.85
N CYS A 15 -20.00 -5.94 15.89
CA CYS A 15 -18.63 -5.51 16.13
C CYS A 15 -18.36 -5.42 17.64
N THR A 16 -18.31 -6.56 18.32
CA THR A 16 -18.09 -6.67 19.76
C THR A 16 -16.63 -6.89 20.10
N GLN A 17 -16.24 -6.52 21.32
CA GLN A 17 -14.89 -6.76 21.84
C GLN A 17 -14.54 -8.26 21.81
N GLU A 18 -15.42 -9.13 22.27
CA GLU A 18 -15.22 -10.58 22.27
C GLU A 18 -14.95 -11.14 20.86
N ARG A 19 -15.70 -10.67 19.86
CA ARG A 19 -15.51 -11.08 18.47
C ARG A 19 -14.17 -10.58 17.94
N LEU A 20 -13.78 -9.35 18.25
CA LEU A 20 -12.49 -8.78 17.85
C LEU A 20 -11.32 -9.55 18.48
N GLU A 21 -11.37 -9.78 19.80
CA GLU A 21 -10.32 -10.54 20.51
C GLU A 21 -10.14 -11.93 19.91
N LYS A 22 -11.24 -12.65 19.71
CA LYS A 22 -11.19 -13.97 19.06
C LYS A 22 -10.58 -13.88 17.66
N ARG A 23 -11.01 -12.89 16.85
CA ARG A 23 -10.53 -12.72 15.49
C ARG A 23 -9.02 -12.41 15.45
N LEU A 24 -8.54 -11.49 16.28
CA LEU A 24 -7.12 -11.14 16.35
C LEU A 24 -6.28 -12.32 16.82
N LYS A 25 -6.77 -13.08 17.80
CA LYS A 25 -6.10 -14.30 18.26
C LYS A 25 -5.99 -15.35 17.17
N ASP A 26 -7.10 -15.65 16.47
CA ASP A 26 -7.13 -16.62 15.37
C ASP A 26 -6.17 -16.16 14.24
N LEU A 27 -6.19 -14.87 13.91
CA LEU A 27 -5.36 -14.27 12.87
C LEU A 27 -3.86 -14.36 13.20
N LEU A 28 -3.45 -13.97 14.40
CA LEU A 28 -2.05 -14.05 14.82
C LEU A 28 -1.57 -15.50 14.89
N GLY A 29 -2.43 -16.43 15.35
CA GLY A 29 -2.14 -17.86 15.32
C GLY A 29 -1.91 -18.37 13.89
N ASP A 30 -2.79 -18.01 12.96
CA ASP A 30 -2.66 -18.39 11.54
C ASP A 30 -1.38 -17.81 10.91
N ILE A 31 -1.03 -16.55 11.18
CA ILE A 31 0.20 -15.91 10.69
C ILE A 31 1.43 -16.70 11.13
N LEU A 32 1.54 -16.99 12.42
CA LEU A 32 2.71 -17.67 12.98
C LEU A 32 2.78 -19.16 12.54
N GLU A 33 1.65 -19.84 12.42
CA GLU A 33 1.61 -21.25 12.05
C GLU A 33 1.78 -21.47 10.54
N LYS A 34 1.20 -20.60 9.70
CA LYS A 34 1.08 -20.82 8.24
C LYS A 34 1.88 -19.83 7.40
N GLY A 35 2.05 -18.59 7.89
CA GLY A 35 2.75 -17.52 7.16
C GLY A 35 4.26 -17.58 7.30
N VAL A 36 4.77 -18.20 8.35
CA VAL A 36 6.20 -18.28 8.66
C VAL A 36 6.81 -19.56 8.10
N TRP A 37 7.92 -19.43 7.37
CA TRP A 37 8.68 -20.61 6.91
C TRP A 37 10.17 -20.28 6.76
N PHE A 38 10.99 -21.35 6.64
CA PHE A 38 12.42 -21.22 6.42
C PHE A 38 12.75 -21.25 4.93
N HIS A 39 13.35 -20.19 4.42
CA HIS A 39 13.74 -20.06 3.02
C HIS A 39 15.18 -19.54 2.88
N LYS A 40 15.99 -20.23 2.09
CA LYS A 40 17.40 -19.85 1.79
C LYS A 40 18.21 -19.40 3.03
N GLY A 41 18.04 -20.09 4.14
CA GLY A 41 18.79 -19.82 5.38
C GLY A 41 18.19 -18.74 6.28
N ARG A 42 17.01 -18.20 5.98
CA ARG A 42 16.31 -17.19 6.76
C ARG A 42 14.91 -17.63 7.12
N LEU A 43 14.45 -17.22 8.29
CA LEU A 43 13.06 -17.36 8.68
C LEU A 43 12.31 -16.15 8.13
N VAL A 44 11.38 -16.37 7.22
CA VAL A 44 10.59 -15.35 6.51
C VAL A 44 9.11 -15.49 6.79
N MET A 45 8.33 -14.45 6.51
CA MET A 45 6.89 -14.45 6.73
C MET A 45 6.18 -13.81 5.54
N THR A 46 5.03 -14.37 5.18
CA THR A 46 4.16 -13.90 4.10
C THR A 46 2.74 -13.65 4.57
N GLY A 47 1.99 -12.89 3.80
CA GLY A 47 0.57 -12.58 4.03
C GLY A 47 -0.43 -13.68 3.71
N TYR A 48 0.04 -14.92 3.38
CA TYR A 48 -0.79 -15.99 2.82
C TYR A 48 -0.53 -17.34 3.50
N ALA A 49 -1.47 -18.27 3.33
CA ALA A 49 -1.29 -19.66 3.74
C ALA A 49 -0.47 -20.51 2.74
N TYR A 50 0.33 -19.88 1.87
CA TYR A 50 1.26 -20.54 0.95
C TYR A 50 2.58 -19.78 0.87
N HIS A 51 3.67 -20.47 0.55
CA HIS A 51 5.04 -19.97 0.70
C HIS A 51 5.49 -19.16 -0.52
N GLU A 52 5.00 -17.93 -0.61
CA GLU A 52 5.42 -16.91 -1.58
C GLU A 52 5.45 -15.55 -0.91
N LEU A 53 6.50 -14.77 -1.14
CA LEU A 53 6.61 -13.38 -0.74
C LEU A 53 6.19 -12.48 -1.90
N TYR A 54 5.40 -11.47 -1.64
CA TYR A 54 5.04 -10.44 -2.61
C TYR A 54 5.51 -9.07 -2.13
N ASP A 55 5.74 -8.17 -3.08
CA ASP A 55 6.36 -6.86 -2.89
C ASP A 55 5.65 -5.95 -1.89
N TRP A 56 4.57 -5.26 -2.28
CA TRP A 56 3.88 -4.29 -1.41
C TRP A 56 3.15 -4.94 -0.23
N ASP A 57 2.81 -6.23 -0.33
CA ASP A 57 2.20 -7.00 0.77
C ASP A 57 3.09 -6.99 2.01
N LEU A 58 4.42 -7.15 1.82
CA LEU A 58 5.39 -7.10 2.92
C LEU A 58 5.31 -5.81 3.74
N TYR A 59 5.06 -4.67 3.07
CA TYR A 59 4.92 -3.40 3.75
C TYR A 59 3.70 -3.38 4.66
N PHE A 60 2.53 -3.72 4.13
CA PHE A 60 1.27 -3.67 4.86
C PHE A 60 1.19 -4.71 5.98
N GLU A 61 1.65 -5.93 5.74
CA GLU A 61 1.69 -6.95 6.79
C GLU A 61 2.68 -6.59 7.89
N THR A 62 3.82 -5.96 7.57
CA THR A 62 4.78 -5.49 8.57
C THR A 62 4.18 -4.39 9.45
N LEU A 63 3.39 -3.47 8.88
CA LEU A 63 2.65 -2.47 9.64
C LEU A 63 1.71 -3.13 10.66
N PHE A 64 0.94 -4.14 10.25
CA PHE A 64 0.06 -4.85 11.17
C PHE A 64 0.83 -5.59 12.26
N LEU A 65 1.87 -6.34 11.89
CA LEU A 65 2.69 -7.09 12.84
C LEU A 65 3.39 -6.20 13.87
N SER A 66 3.65 -4.94 13.51
CA SER A 66 4.16 -3.94 14.44
C SER A 66 3.28 -3.81 15.68
N TYR A 67 1.95 -3.83 15.52
CA TYR A 67 1.01 -3.78 16.64
C TYR A 67 1.06 -5.01 17.54
N ALA A 68 1.52 -6.14 17.05
CA ALA A 68 1.70 -7.37 17.80
C ALA A 68 3.11 -7.50 18.42
N GLY A 69 3.98 -6.52 18.20
CA GLY A 69 5.40 -6.62 18.62
C GLY A 69 6.22 -7.63 17.81
N ILE A 70 5.68 -8.13 16.69
CA ILE A 70 6.31 -9.13 15.81
C ILE A 70 7.07 -8.38 14.72
N THR A 71 8.33 -8.07 14.94
CA THR A 71 9.15 -7.25 14.05
C THR A 71 10.31 -8.01 13.40
N ASP A 72 10.57 -9.24 13.84
CA ASP A 72 11.76 -10.02 13.45
C ASP A 72 11.81 -10.38 11.96
N TYR A 73 10.65 -10.46 11.28
CA TYR A 73 10.58 -10.90 9.88
C TYR A 73 10.85 -9.79 8.88
N CYS A 74 10.58 -8.52 9.22
CA CYS A 74 10.72 -7.40 8.30
C CYS A 74 12.12 -7.34 7.69
N ARG A 75 13.14 -7.30 8.51
CA ARG A 75 14.53 -7.30 8.08
C ARG A 75 14.87 -8.53 7.24
N ASN A 76 14.49 -9.73 7.68
CA ASN A 76 14.77 -10.97 6.96
C ASN A 76 14.14 -10.96 5.56
N ASN A 77 12.90 -10.49 5.43
CA ASN A 77 12.20 -10.37 4.16
C ASN A 77 12.92 -9.40 3.21
N VAL A 78 13.30 -8.20 3.69
CA VAL A 78 14.03 -7.19 2.90
C VAL A 78 15.39 -7.72 2.46
N GLU A 79 16.17 -8.28 3.37
CA GLU A 79 17.49 -8.85 3.05
C GLU A 79 17.38 -9.98 2.02
N MET A 80 16.31 -10.79 2.09
CA MET A 80 16.07 -11.88 1.14
C MET A 80 15.92 -11.35 -0.29
N PHE A 81 15.10 -10.32 -0.49
CA PHE A 81 14.92 -9.69 -1.80
C PHE A 81 16.19 -9.02 -2.31
N LEU A 82 16.89 -8.30 -1.44
CA LEU A 82 18.13 -7.62 -1.80
C LEU A 82 19.27 -8.59 -2.07
N ASP A 83 19.34 -9.75 -1.41
CA ASP A 83 20.36 -10.75 -1.70
C ASP A 83 20.22 -11.37 -3.10
N GLU A 84 18.99 -11.47 -3.61
CA GLU A 84 18.67 -11.99 -4.94
C GLU A 84 18.65 -10.89 -6.04
N GLN A 85 18.99 -9.64 -5.70
CA GLN A 85 19.01 -8.54 -6.66
C GLN A 85 19.96 -8.81 -7.83
N HIS A 86 19.47 -8.61 -9.05
CA HIS A 86 20.26 -8.65 -10.25
C HIS A 86 21.25 -7.47 -10.34
N PRO A 87 22.44 -7.61 -10.97
CA PRO A 87 23.41 -6.52 -11.13
C PRO A 87 22.88 -5.24 -11.82
N SER A 88 21.78 -5.35 -12.59
CA SER A 88 21.11 -4.18 -13.19
C SER A 88 20.31 -3.34 -12.19
N GLY A 89 20.19 -3.76 -10.94
CA GLY A 89 19.30 -3.17 -9.95
C GLY A 89 17.93 -3.84 -9.87
N PHE A 90 17.55 -4.68 -10.84
CA PHE A 90 16.28 -5.40 -10.82
C PHE A 90 16.14 -6.27 -9.57
N VAL A 91 15.03 -6.11 -8.87
CA VAL A 91 14.59 -6.97 -7.77
C VAL A 91 13.26 -7.59 -8.18
N ALA A 92 13.14 -8.88 -8.07
CA ALA A 92 11.93 -9.59 -8.45
C ALA A 92 10.73 -9.17 -7.58
N ARG A 93 9.55 -9.01 -8.18
CA ARG A 93 8.29 -8.71 -7.50
C ARG A 93 7.88 -9.78 -6.48
N THR A 94 8.22 -11.04 -6.76
CA THR A 94 7.85 -12.18 -5.92
C THR A 94 9.05 -13.06 -5.64
N MET A 95 8.99 -13.77 -4.52
CA MET A 95 10.02 -14.75 -4.14
C MET A 95 9.42 -15.89 -3.34
N GLY A 96 9.64 -17.12 -3.79
CA GLY A 96 9.12 -18.31 -3.12
C GLY A 96 9.17 -19.52 -4.02
N ILE A 97 8.13 -20.35 -3.95
CA ILE A 97 8.04 -21.61 -4.69
C ILE A 97 7.00 -21.60 -5.81
N CYS A 98 6.09 -20.61 -5.82
CA CYS A 98 4.96 -20.59 -6.76
C CYS A 98 5.33 -19.94 -8.10
N PHE A 99 6.20 -18.93 -8.09
CA PHE A 99 6.58 -18.15 -9.28
C PHE A 99 8.10 -18.21 -9.54
N PRO A 100 8.60 -19.28 -10.19
CA PRO A 100 10.04 -19.48 -10.38
C PRO A 100 10.69 -18.48 -11.36
N ARG A 101 9.89 -17.69 -12.09
CA ARG A 101 10.35 -16.66 -13.03
C ARG A 101 9.53 -15.39 -12.86
N PRO A 102 9.86 -14.54 -11.88
CA PRO A 102 9.19 -13.27 -11.68
C PRO A 102 9.40 -12.37 -12.91
N ARG A 103 8.33 -11.69 -13.36
CA ARG A 103 8.33 -10.90 -14.58
C ARG A 103 8.57 -9.41 -14.32
N HIS A 104 8.20 -8.94 -13.15
CA HIS A 104 8.13 -7.51 -12.81
C HIS A 104 9.12 -7.14 -11.73
N HIS A 105 9.55 -5.89 -11.76
CA HIS A 105 10.35 -5.30 -10.71
C HIS A 105 9.53 -5.12 -9.44
N PHE A 106 10.16 -5.19 -8.28
CA PHE A 106 9.54 -4.96 -6.99
C PHE A 106 8.95 -3.53 -6.93
N LYS A 107 7.66 -3.40 -6.59
CA LYS A 107 6.99 -2.10 -6.47
C LYS A 107 7.74 -1.17 -5.51
N PRO A 108 7.57 0.18 -5.63
CA PRO A 108 8.30 1.13 -4.78
C PRO A 108 7.85 1.12 -3.31
N PHE A 109 8.11 0.00 -2.63
CA PHE A 109 7.85 -0.25 -1.22
C PHE A 109 9.04 -0.89 -0.50
N LEU A 110 10.15 -1.18 -1.20
CA LEU A 110 11.25 -1.92 -0.60
C LEU A 110 12.06 -1.06 0.39
N ALA A 111 12.37 0.19 0.04
CA ALA A 111 13.02 1.12 0.96
C ALA A 111 12.08 1.58 2.07
N GLN A 112 10.78 1.74 1.79
CA GLN A 112 9.76 2.01 2.82
C GLN A 112 9.68 0.86 3.83
N THR A 113 9.70 -0.40 3.37
CA THR A 113 9.71 -1.57 4.25
C THR A 113 11.02 -1.67 5.04
N ALA A 114 12.17 -1.39 4.41
CA ALA A 114 13.46 -1.37 5.10
C ALA A 114 13.51 -0.30 6.19
N LEU A 115 13.01 0.90 5.91
CA LEU A 115 12.89 1.99 6.87
C LEU A 115 12.02 1.60 8.07
N LEU A 116 10.87 0.97 7.80
CA LEU A 116 9.98 0.47 8.85
C LEU A 116 10.70 -0.51 9.79
N GLY A 117 11.43 -1.47 9.24
CA GLY A 117 12.24 -2.40 10.03
C GLY A 117 13.33 -1.71 10.86
N CYS A 118 14.01 -0.72 10.27
CA CYS A 118 15.01 0.07 10.98
C CYS A 118 14.42 0.85 12.16
N ARG A 119 13.27 1.48 11.97
CA ARG A 119 12.55 2.24 13.02
C ARG A 119 12.09 1.32 14.14
N GLN A 120 11.53 0.15 13.82
CA GLN A 120 11.08 -0.85 14.79
C GLN A 120 12.22 -1.33 15.68
N ASP A 121 13.36 -1.65 15.10
CA ASP A 121 14.54 -2.13 15.82
C ASP A 121 15.43 -1.00 16.35
N GLN A 122 15.17 0.25 15.96
CA GLN A 122 16.04 1.42 16.24
C GLN A 122 17.50 1.17 15.81
N ASP A 123 17.67 0.44 14.70
CA ASP A 123 18.97 0.09 14.15
C ASP A 123 18.97 0.22 12.62
N PHE A 124 19.74 1.18 12.12
CA PHE A 124 19.96 1.40 10.68
C PHE A 124 21.24 0.74 10.17
N ARG A 125 22.12 0.29 11.07
CA ARG A 125 23.48 -0.18 10.71
C ARG A 125 23.47 -1.42 9.82
N TRP A 126 22.42 -2.25 9.89
CA TRP A 126 22.31 -3.43 9.03
C TRP A 126 22.13 -3.08 7.54
N LEU A 127 21.65 -1.87 7.24
CA LEU A 127 21.57 -1.36 5.88
C LEU A 127 22.92 -0.83 5.37
N ASP A 128 23.81 -0.36 6.25
CA ASP A 128 25.03 0.32 5.83
C ASP A 128 25.92 -0.54 4.92
N GLY A 129 26.49 0.09 3.93
CA GLY A 129 27.30 -0.56 2.91
C GLY A 129 26.47 -1.35 1.91
N LYS A 130 26.51 -2.68 1.95
CA LYS A 130 25.95 -3.60 0.92
C LYS A 130 24.46 -3.32 0.62
N TYR A 131 23.61 -3.28 1.62
CA TYR A 131 22.16 -3.19 1.41
C TYR A 131 21.72 -1.78 1.02
N TYR A 132 22.38 -0.76 1.56
CA TYR A 132 22.14 0.61 1.15
C TYR A 132 22.45 0.83 -0.34
N GLU A 133 23.60 0.35 -0.82
CA GLU A 133 23.93 0.44 -2.24
C GLU A 133 22.96 -0.36 -3.13
N LYS A 134 22.47 -1.49 -2.64
CA LYS A 134 21.47 -2.30 -3.34
C LYS A 134 20.12 -1.59 -3.41
N LEU A 135 19.69 -0.92 -2.35
CA LEU A 135 18.46 -0.10 -2.36
C LEU A 135 18.57 1.07 -3.35
N LYS A 136 19.74 1.70 -3.47
CA LYS A 136 20.00 2.72 -4.49
C LYS A 136 19.85 2.16 -5.91
N LEU A 137 20.50 1.03 -6.20
CA LEU A 137 20.41 0.38 -7.51
C LEU A 137 18.98 -0.07 -7.84
N TYR A 138 18.23 -0.56 -6.84
CA TYR A 138 16.82 -0.90 -6.99
C TYR A 138 15.98 0.32 -7.37
N LEU A 139 16.19 1.46 -6.69
CA LEU A 139 15.47 2.70 -6.97
C LEU A 139 15.85 3.28 -8.34
N ASP A 140 17.14 3.27 -8.70
CA ASP A 140 17.65 3.73 -9.99
C ASP A 140 17.04 2.94 -11.16
N TYR A 141 16.75 1.64 -10.96
CA TYR A 141 16.12 0.81 -11.98
C TYR A 141 14.80 1.40 -12.50
N TRP A 142 13.96 1.94 -11.62
CA TRP A 142 12.70 2.58 -12.01
C TRP A 142 12.93 3.73 -12.99
N PHE A 143 13.83 4.65 -12.67
CA PHE A 143 14.11 5.84 -13.49
C PHE A 143 14.92 5.52 -14.77
N TRP A 144 15.60 4.40 -14.80
CA TRP A 144 16.35 3.99 -16.00
C TRP A 144 15.53 3.20 -16.99
N HIS A 145 14.67 2.31 -16.50
CA HIS A 145 13.93 1.35 -17.32
C HIS A 145 12.46 1.71 -17.52
N CYS A 146 11.87 2.48 -16.62
CA CYS A 146 10.44 2.79 -16.64
C CYS A 146 10.15 4.29 -16.87
N ASP A 147 11.08 5.01 -17.47
CA ASP A 147 10.97 6.41 -17.91
C ASP A 147 11.61 6.51 -19.30
N ASN A 148 10.80 6.38 -20.38
CA ASN A 148 11.32 6.31 -21.74
C ASN A 148 11.71 7.70 -22.30
N ASP A 149 10.90 8.73 -22.05
CA ASP A 149 11.10 10.09 -22.55
C ASP A 149 11.99 10.96 -21.63
N LYS A 150 12.40 10.38 -20.49
CA LYS A 150 13.28 11.00 -19.49
C LYS A 150 12.71 12.29 -18.90
N ASN A 151 11.39 12.35 -18.77
CA ASN A 151 10.70 13.45 -18.11
C ASN A 151 10.68 13.35 -16.58
N GLY A 152 11.05 12.19 -16.03
CA GLY A 152 11.11 11.88 -14.60
C GLY A 152 9.88 11.19 -14.05
N LEU A 153 8.87 10.88 -14.91
CA LEU A 153 7.70 10.10 -14.55
C LEU A 153 7.86 8.66 -15.06
N CYS A 154 7.47 7.71 -14.22
CA CYS A 154 7.60 6.29 -14.55
C CYS A 154 6.28 5.66 -14.98
N PHE A 155 6.39 4.62 -15.83
CA PHE A 155 5.29 3.77 -16.27
C PHE A 155 5.37 2.36 -15.67
N TRP A 156 4.23 1.67 -15.59
CA TRP A 156 4.19 0.24 -15.26
C TRP A 156 4.62 -0.60 -16.45
N ASP A 157 5.48 -1.60 -16.28
CA ASP A 157 5.93 -2.51 -17.35
C ASP A 157 4.93 -3.62 -17.69
N GLY A 158 3.73 -3.57 -17.13
CA GLY A 158 2.61 -4.45 -17.37
C GLY A 158 1.39 -4.02 -16.55
N ALA A 159 0.19 -4.36 -17.01
CA ALA A 159 -1.06 -3.99 -16.31
C ALA A 159 -1.13 -4.64 -14.91
N ASP A 160 -0.72 -5.90 -14.80
CA ASP A 160 -0.66 -6.66 -13.57
C ASP A 160 0.51 -6.24 -12.66
N HIS A 161 1.49 -5.51 -13.18
CA HIS A 161 2.60 -4.97 -12.38
C HIS A 161 2.13 -3.97 -11.34
N SER A 162 1.09 -3.18 -11.64
CA SER A 162 0.51 -2.24 -10.66
C SER A 162 0.00 -2.93 -9.38
N GLY A 163 -0.28 -4.23 -9.45
CA GLY A 163 -0.99 -5.00 -8.42
C GLY A 163 -2.50 -4.85 -8.48
N MET A 164 -2.99 -3.94 -9.32
CA MET A 164 -4.41 -3.78 -9.66
C MET A 164 -4.68 -4.50 -10.98
N ASP A 165 -4.56 -5.83 -10.96
CA ASP A 165 -4.30 -6.74 -12.09
C ASP A 165 -5.22 -6.55 -13.30
N ASN A 166 -6.48 -6.15 -13.10
CA ASN A 166 -7.46 -6.01 -14.18
C ASN A 166 -7.84 -4.56 -14.52
N GLN A 167 -7.04 -3.59 -14.07
CA GLN A 167 -7.24 -2.17 -14.40
C GLN A 167 -6.49 -1.71 -15.68
N ALA A 168 -6.25 -2.59 -16.64
CA ALA A 168 -5.53 -2.27 -17.86
C ALA A 168 -6.17 -1.11 -18.66
N LEU A 169 -7.48 -0.89 -18.51
CA LEU A 169 -8.18 0.20 -19.21
C LEU A 169 -7.63 1.60 -18.88
N ARG A 170 -7.23 1.84 -17.61
CA ARG A 170 -6.61 3.11 -17.20
C ARG A 170 -5.21 3.30 -17.81
N LEU A 171 -4.54 2.20 -18.14
CA LEU A 171 -3.20 2.16 -18.70
C LEU A 171 -3.23 1.89 -20.23
N GLY A 172 -4.35 2.18 -20.92
CA GLY A 172 -4.43 2.20 -22.38
C GLY A 172 -4.49 0.86 -23.07
N LEU A 173 -4.92 -0.22 -22.42
CA LEU A 173 -5.19 -1.58 -22.94
C LEU A 173 -4.09 -2.21 -23.82
N ASP A 174 -3.75 -1.57 -24.94
CA ASP A 174 -2.90 -2.14 -25.98
C ASP A 174 -1.40 -1.93 -25.71
N ASN A 175 -1.04 -0.88 -24.94
CA ASN A 175 0.35 -0.55 -24.66
C ASN A 175 0.53 0.14 -23.30
N VAL A 176 0.43 -0.66 -22.25
CA VAL A 176 0.55 -0.19 -20.86
C VAL A 176 1.84 0.59 -20.59
N MET A 177 2.95 0.22 -21.26
CA MET A 177 4.25 0.88 -21.12
C MET A 177 4.31 2.29 -21.75
N GLU A 178 3.24 2.75 -22.36
CA GLU A 178 3.10 4.14 -22.83
C GLU A 178 2.36 5.03 -21.81
N TYR A 179 1.93 4.47 -20.66
CA TYR A 179 1.15 5.22 -19.67
C TYR A 179 1.88 5.36 -18.34
N GLU A 180 2.25 6.58 -18.03
CA GLU A 180 2.78 6.97 -16.72
C GLU A 180 1.68 6.81 -15.67
N GLY A 181 1.94 6.02 -14.64
CA GLY A 181 0.96 5.71 -13.61
C GLY A 181 0.97 6.72 -12.47
N VAL A 182 -0.19 7.27 -12.10
CA VAL A 182 -0.32 8.16 -10.94
C VAL A 182 0.16 7.46 -9.67
N ASP A 183 -0.35 6.26 -9.42
CA ASP A 183 -0.02 5.43 -8.24
C ASP A 183 1.48 5.11 -8.16
N LEU A 184 2.09 4.68 -9.27
CA LEU A 184 3.51 4.38 -9.33
C LEU A 184 4.35 5.58 -8.88
N ASN A 185 4.07 6.74 -9.43
CA ASN A 185 4.86 7.94 -9.14
C ASN A 185 4.63 8.44 -7.72
N VAL A 186 3.44 8.26 -7.14
CA VAL A 186 3.17 8.47 -5.72
C VAL A 186 4.03 7.54 -4.85
N TYR A 187 4.09 6.25 -5.18
CA TYR A 187 4.91 5.29 -4.45
C TYR A 187 6.41 5.63 -4.54
N LEU A 188 6.88 6.08 -5.72
CA LEU A 188 8.27 6.51 -5.91
C LEU A 188 8.65 7.76 -5.09
N VAL A 189 7.73 8.73 -4.94
CA VAL A 189 7.97 9.86 -4.02
C VAL A 189 8.20 9.36 -2.59
N ARG A 190 7.39 8.44 -2.12
CA ARG A 190 7.51 7.89 -0.77
C ARG A 190 8.78 7.04 -0.63
N GLU A 191 9.15 6.31 -1.66
CA GLU A 191 10.39 5.51 -1.69
C GLU A 191 11.63 6.41 -1.61
N LEU A 192 11.63 7.53 -2.36
CA LEU A 192 12.68 8.56 -2.29
C LEU A 192 12.77 9.20 -0.89
N ARG A 193 11.62 9.48 -0.25
CA ARG A 193 11.58 9.99 1.14
C ARG A 193 12.13 8.98 2.13
N ALA A 194 11.82 7.70 1.96
CA ALA A 194 12.38 6.63 2.80
C ALA A 194 13.91 6.54 2.64
N MET A 195 14.41 6.62 1.41
CA MET A 195 15.84 6.66 1.15
C MET A 195 16.53 7.90 1.73
N ALA A 196 15.86 9.05 1.71
CA ALA A 196 16.38 10.28 2.33
C ALA A 196 16.58 10.12 3.84
N GLU A 197 15.61 9.53 4.53
CA GLU A 197 15.70 9.26 5.97
C GLU A 197 16.79 8.23 6.27
N ILE A 198 16.80 7.10 5.57
CA ILE A 198 17.85 6.07 5.73
C ILE A 198 19.24 6.68 5.53
N ALA A 199 19.43 7.48 4.48
CA ALA A 199 20.71 8.15 4.22
C ALA A 199 21.12 9.10 5.36
N GLY A 200 20.16 9.86 5.90
CA GLY A 200 20.38 10.76 7.04
C GLY A 200 20.85 10.00 8.29
N GLU A 201 20.16 8.92 8.65
CA GLU A 201 20.49 8.07 9.80
C GLU A 201 21.85 7.34 9.65
N LEU A 202 22.22 7.03 8.39
CA LEU A 202 23.54 6.45 8.08
C LEU A 202 24.67 7.51 7.97
N GLY A 203 24.39 8.78 8.28
CA GLY A 203 25.39 9.84 8.24
C GLY A 203 25.81 10.26 6.83
N LYS A 204 24.91 10.16 5.84
CA LYS A 204 25.12 10.53 4.42
C LYS A 204 24.27 11.77 4.04
N PRO A 205 24.53 12.95 4.62
CA PRO A 205 23.64 14.11 4.51
C PRO A 205 23.50 14.64 3.06
N GLU A 206 24.52 14.50 2.23
CA GLU A 206 24.47 14.94 0.83
C GLU A 206 23.52 14.05 0.02
N GLU A 207 23.58 12.74 0.22
CA GLU A 207 22.65 11.79 -0.43
C GLU A 207 21.22 11.99 0.10
N ALA A 208 21.05 12.20 1.40
CA ALA A 208 19.76 12.51 2.00
C ALA A 208 19.12 13.75 1.38
N ALA A 209 19.90 14.84 1.22
CA ALA A 209 19.44 16.05 0.57
C ALA A 209 19.08 15.83 -0.91
N ALA A 210 19.86 15.01 -1.64
CA ALA A 210 19.57 14.67 -3.03
C ALA A 210 18.28 13.85 -3.18
N PHE A 211 18.05 12.85 -2.33
CA PHE A 211 16.80 12.08 -2.32
C PHE A 211 15.58 12.97 -1.98
N THR A 212 15.72 13.86 -1.00
CA THR A 212 14.66 14.83 -0.66
C THR A 212 14.32 15.71 -1.84
N ALA A 213 15.33 16.29 -2.50
CA ALA A 213 15.12 17.15 -3.67
C ALA A 213 14.46 16.42 -4.84
N ASN A 214 14.83 15.16 -5.07
CA ASN A 214 14.20 14.30 -6.09
C ASN A 214 12.75 13.97 -5.73
N ALA A 215 12.45 13.64 -4.46
CA ALA A 215 11.09 13.43 -3.99
C ALA A 215 10.21 14.66 -4.19
N ASP A 216 10.69 15.84 -3.83
CA ASP A 216 9.95 17.09 -3.99
C ASP A 216 9.75 17.46 -5.46
N LYS A 217 10.74 17.19 -6.30
CA LYS A 217 10.61 17.37 -7.76
C LYS A 217 9.54 16.47 -8.35
N LEU A 218 9.57 15.17 -8.00
CA LEU A 218 8.59 14.20 -8.49
C LEU A 218 7.18 14.51 -7.98
N ALA A 219 7.03 14.91 -6.71
CA ALA A 219 5.74 15.32 -6.15
C ALA A 219 5.12 16.50 -6.91
N ARG A 220 5.93 17.50 -7.29
CA ARG A 220 5.49 18.62 -8.14
C ARG A 220 5.08 18.15 -9.54
N LEU A 221 5.86 17.27 -10.16
CA LEU A 221 5.52 16.72 -11.48
C LEU A 221 4.18 15.97 -11.47
N ILE A 222 3.90 15.18 -10.44
CA ILE A 222 2.61 14.51 -10.25
C ILE A 222 1.48 15.53 -10.28
N ASP A 223 1.62 16.60 -9.49
CA ASP A 223 0.59 17.63 -9.37
C ASP A 223 0.40 18.43 -10.67
N GLU A 224 1.48 18.74 -11.38
CA GLU A 224 1.47 19.51 -12.61
C GLU A 224 0.96 18.70 -13.84
N VAL A 225 1.29 17.40 -13.90
CA VAL A 225 1.15 16.60 -15.13
C VAL A 225 -0.10 15.74 -15.15
N PHE A 226 -0.49 15.17 -13.98
CA PHE A 226 -1.62 14.24 -13.91
C PHE A 226 -2.95 14.91 -13.52
N TRP A 227 -2.94 16.15 -13.06
CA TRP A 227 -4.14 16.85 -12.67
C TRP A 227 -4.94 17.35 -13.86
N ASP A 228 -6.23 17.05 -13.88
CA ASP A 228 -7.19 17.62 -14.84
C ASP A 228 -8.06 18.66 -14.14
N GLU A 229 -7.85 19.93 -14.49
CA GLU A 229 -8.57 21.04 -13.88
C GLU A 229 -10.08 21.03 -14.17
N GLU A 230 -10.48 20.50 -15.31
CA GLU A 230 -11.89 20.42 -15.70
C GLU A 230 -12.67 19.47 -14.77
N THR A 231 -12.13 18.28 -14.53
CA THR A 231 -12.81 17.23 -13.75
C THR A 231 -12.41 17.23 -12.27
N GLY A 232 -11.34 17.91 -11.86
CA GLY A 232 -10.85 17.92 -10.49
C GLY A 232 -10.28 16.59 -10.03
N PHE A 233 -9.61 15.85 -10.93
CA PHE A 233 -9.12 14.51 -10.65
C PHE A 233 -7.74 14.26 -11.26
N TYR A 234 -6.95 13.34 -10.71
CA TYR A 234 -5.68 12.89 -11.28
C TYR A 234 -5.88 11.65 -12.14
N TYR A 235 -5.27 11.66 -13.34
CA TYR A 235 -5.38 10.57 -14.29
C TYR A 235 -4.02 10.13 -14.80
N ASP A 236 -3.89 8.85 -15.14
CA ASP A 236 -2.72 8.32 -15.84
C ASP A 236 -2.57 9.03 -17.20
N ARG A 237 -1.31 9.21 -17.65
CA ARG A 237 -0.99 10.01 -18.83
C ARG A 237 -0.26 9.17 -19.88
N SER A 238 -0.64 9.32 -21.13
CA SER A 238 0.15 8.76 -22.24
C SER A 238 1.44 9.58 -22.44
N GLU A 239 2.58 8.96 -22.20
CA GLU A 239 3.90 9.51 -22.51
C GLU A 239 4.01 10.00 -23.95
N LYS A 240 3.50 9.18 -24.90
CA LYS A 240 3.57 9.43 -26.34
C LYS A 240 2.75 10.63 -26.82
N THR A 241 1.57 10.86 -26.25
CA THR A 241 0.65 11.90 -26.72
C THR A 241 0.53 13.07 -25.76
N GLY A 242 1.01 12.92 -24.54
CA GLY A 242 0.85 13.88 -23.45
C GLY A 242 -0.59 13.98 -22.93
N LYS A 243 -1.51 13.12 -23.38
CA LYS A 243 -2.92 13.19 -23.00
C LYS A 243 -3.22 12.35 -21.76
N LEU A 244 -4.08 12.89 -20.90
CA LEU A 244 -4.64 12.17 -19.75
C LEU A 244 -5.65 11.12 -20.22
N ASN A 245 -5.57 9.92 -19.65
CA ASN A 245 -6.58 8.88 -19.85
C ASN A 245 -7.65 9.02 -18.77
N LYS A 246 -8.74 9.71 -19.09
CA LYS A 246 -9.78 10.12 -18.12
C LYS A 246 -10.64 8.93 -17.67
N VAL A 247 -10.02 7.98 -17.00
CA VAL A 247 -10.65 6.84 -16.33
C VAL A 247 -10.51 7.01 -14.82
N LYS A 248 -11.63 7.13 -14.11
CA LYS A 248 -11.63 7.33 -12.66
C LYS A 248 -11.43 6.02 -11.90
N CYS A 249 -10.29 5.87 -11.27
CA CYS A 249 -9.97 4.76 -10.40
C CYS A 249 -9.22 5.24 -9.15
N ILE A 250 -9.04 4.34 -8.21
CA ILE A 250 -8.45 4.65 -6.91
C ILE A 250 -7.06 5.27 -7.00
N SER A 251 -6.28 4.98 -8.06
CA SER A 251 -4.96 5.57 -8.27
C SER A 251 -4.98 7.09 -8.27
N GLY A 252 -6.04 7.70 -8.83
CA GLY A 252 -6.21 9.16 -8.87
C GLY A 252 -6.50 9.81 -7.51
N LEU A 253 -6.82 9.04 -6.48
CA LEU A 253 -6.97 9.52 -5.10
C LEU A 253 -5.67 9.40 -4.29
N LEU A 254 -4.70 8.59 -4.75
CA LEU A 254 -3.46 8.34 -4.01
C LEU A 254 -2.52 9.54 -3.86
N PRO A 255 -2.53 10.59 -4.70
CA PRO A 255 -1.76 11.81 -4.44
C PRO A 255 -2.07 12.46 -3.08
N LEU A 256 -3.26 12.24 -2.50
CA LEU A 256 -3.58 12.62 -1.12
C LEU A 256 -2.54 12.07 -0.12
N TRP A 257 -2.05 10.84 -0.33
CA TRP A 257 -1.11 10.18 0.57
C TRP A 257 0.30 10.82 0.60
N LEU A 258 0.58 11.75 -0.30
CA LEU A 258 1.81 12.55 -0.27
C LEU A 258 1.77 13.68 0.76
N GLY A 259 0.57 14.18 1.10
CA GLY A 259 0.37 15.31 1.99
C GLY A 259 0.87 16.64 1.43
N THR A 260 1.17 16.72 0.13
CA THR A 260 1.81 17.90 -0.49
C THR A 260 1.04 18.48 -1.68
N ILE A 261 -0.06 17.87 -2.09
CA ILE A 261 -0.91 18.46 -3.13
C ILE A 261 -1.61 19.73 -2.59
N PRO A 262 -1.97 20.70 -3.45
CA PRO A 262 -2.68 21.89 -3.03
C PRO A 262 -3.98 21.56 -2.31
N GLN A 263 -4.28 22.28 -1.20
CA GLN A 263 -5.47 22.01 -0.39
C GLN A 263 -6.76 22.10 -1.21
N GLU A 264 -6.86 23.05 -2.16
CA GLU A 264 -8.01 23.18 -3.05
C GLU A 264 -8.22 21.91 -3.90
N ARG A 265 -7.15 21.32 -4.41
CA ARG A 265 -7.22 20.04 -5.16
C ARG A 265 -7.62 18.88 -4.26
N ALA A 266 -7.07 18.83 -3.05
CA ALA A 266 -7.47 17.84 -2.06
C ALA A 266 -8.97 17.94 -1.72
N GLU A 267 -9.49 19.16 -1.55
CA GLU A 267 -10.92 19.40 -1.33
C GLU A 267 -11.77 18.89 -2.49
N ARG A 268 -11.39 19.18 -3.73
CA ARG A 268 -12.10 18.69 -4.91
C ARG A 268 -12.07 17.17 -5.00
N LEU A 269 -10.90 16.52 -4.81
CA LEU A 269 -10.79 15.07 -4.79
C LEU A 269 -11.71 14.44 -3.75
N VAL A 270 -11.76 15.01 -2.55
CA VAL A 270 -12.55 14.45 -1.45
C VAL A 270 -14.03 14.72 -1.66
N ARG A 271 -14.44 15.98 -1.93
CA ARG A 271 -15.86 16.37 -1.98
C ARG A 271 -16.56 15.97 -3.27
N GLU A 272 -15.89 16.10 -4.41
CA GLU A 272 -16.50 15.83 -5.72
C GLU A 272 -16.45 14.36 -6.07
N HIS A 273 -15.41 13.62 -5.61
CA HIS A 273 -15.12 12.25 -6.03
C HIS A 273 -15.16 11.23 -4.92
N LEU A 274 -14.25 11.29 -3.93
CA LEU A 274 -14.17 10.24 -2.90
C LEU A 274 -15.50 10.06 -2.16
N MET A 275 -16.12 11.17 -1.69
CA MET A 275 -17.38 11.15 -0.94
C MET A 275 -18.63 11.00 -1.85
N ASN A 276 -18.44 10.83 -3.15
CA ASN A 276 -19.52 10.68 -4.12
C ASN A 276 -20.03 9.23 -4.15
N PRO A 277 -21.30 8.95 -3.79
CA PRO A 277 -21.86 7.59 -3.79
C PRO A 277 -22.04 7.01 -5.20
N GLU A 278 -22.02 7.85 -6.26
CA GLU A 278 -22.03 7.41 -7.65
C GLU A 278 -20.62 7.13 -8.19
N GLU A 279 -19.56 7.37 -7.40
CA GLU A 279 -18.19 7.11 -7.77
C GLU A 279 -17.51 6.16 -6.79
N PHE A 280 -16.96 6.66 -5.65
CA PHE A 280 -16.11 5.86 -4.78
C PHE A 280 -16.74 5.53 -3.42
N TRP A 281 -17.77 6.31 -2.98
CA TRP A 281 -18.32 6.16 -1.62
C TRP A 281 -19.47 5.15 -1.55
N LEU A 282 -19.12 3.88 -1.59
CA LEU A 282 -20.07 2.78 -1.47
C LEU A 282 -20.54 2.59 -0.01
N GLN A 283 -21.37 1.59 0.25
CA GLN A 283 -21.73 1.18 1.62
C GLN A 283 -20.48 0.93 2.46
N TYR A 284 -19.50 0.24 1.87
CA TYR A 284 -18.16 0.04 2.42
C TYR A 284 -17.12 0.62 1.43
N PRO A 285 -16.80 1.93 1.56
CA PRO A 285 -15.86 2.60 0.66
C PRO A 285 -14.40 2.13 0.92
N ALA A 286 -13.41 2.49 0.09
CA ALA A 286 -13.60 3.18 -1.18
C ALA A 286 -13.56 2.16 -2.31
N ALA A 287 -14.40 2.37 -3.35
CA ALA A 287 -14.30 1.56 -4.54
C ALA A 287 -12.94 1.75 -5.22
N THR A 288 -12.35 0.68 -5.77
CA THR A 288 -11.09 0.80 -6.52
C THR A 288 -11.29 1.30 -7.96
N TRP A 289 -12.52 1.31 -8.43
CA TRP A 289 -12.96 1.81 -9.72
C TRP A 289 -14.26 2.57 -9.53
N ALA A 290 -14.40 3.75 -10.11
CA ALA A 290 -15.59 4.56 -9.90
C ALA A 290 -16.85 3.85 -10.42
N LYS A 291 -17.93 3.89 -9.64
CA LYS A 291 -19.19 3.18 -9.94
C LYS A 291 -19.80 3.58 -11.29
N ASN A 292 -19.61 4.82 -11.70
CA ASN A 292 -20.08 5.36 -12.96
C ASN A 292 -19.12 5.12 -14.14
N GLU A 293 -17.99 4.45 -13.92
CA GLU A 293 -17.06 4.12 -15.00
C GLU A 293 -17.43 2.83 -15.73
N VAL A 294 -17.08 2.79 -17.01
CA VAL A 294 -17.23 1.59 -17.84
C VAL A 294 -16.41 0.45 -17.24
N GLY A 295 -17.03 -0.71 -17.12
CA GLY A 295 -16.36 -1.90 -16.60
C GLY A 295 -16.48 -2.08 -15.09
N TYR A 296 -17.16 -1.18 -14.34
CA TYR A 296 -17.42 -1.38 -12.92
C TYR A 296 -18.14 -2.68 -12.62
N TYR A 297 -17.62 -3.43 -11.64
CA TYR A 297 -18.27 -4.62 -11.07
C TYR A 297 -17.69 -4.96 -9.71
N GLN A 298 -18.51 -5.61 -8.86
CA GLN A 298 -18.18 -5.94 -7.48
C GLN A 298 -17.81 -7.41 -7.26
N GLU A 299 -18.27 -8.28 -8.12
CA GLU A 299 -18.13 -9.72 -7.92
C GLU A 299 -17.02 -10.31 -8.79
N ARG A 300 -16.28 -11.27 -8.20
CA ARG A 300 -15.23 -12.00 -8.89
C ARG A 300 -15.77 -12.70 -10.14
N LYS A 301 -15.14 -12.44 -11.29
CA LYS A 301 -15.45 -13.10 -12.56
C LYS A 301 -14.27 -13.98 -12.98
N GLY A 302 -14.55 -15.24 -13.33
CA GLY A 302 -13.57 -16.10 -13.98
C GLY A 302 -12.29 -16.45 -13.19
N GLY A 303 -12.27 -16.26 -11.88
CA GLY A 303 -11.11 -16.56 -11.04
C GLY A 303 -10.12 -15.40 -10.84
N GLU A 304 -10.36 -14.25 -11.46
CA GLU A 304 -9.50 -13.05 -11.34
C GLU A 304 -9.81 -12.25 -10.08
N CYS A 305 -8.83 -11.46 -9.60
CA CYS A 305 -9.06 -10.45 -8.58
C CYS A 305 -9.96 -9.33 -9.10
N THR A 306 -10.75 -8.69 -8.23
CA THR A 306 -11.70 -7.65 -8.63
C THR A 306 -11.21 -6.26 -8.21
N TRP A 307 -10.38 -5.65 -9.05
CA TRP A 307 -9.93 -4.25 -8.91
C TRP A 307 -10.82 -3.25 -9.67
N MET A 308 -11.92 -3.72 -10.26
CA MET A 308 -12.87 -2.92 -11.05
C MET A 308 -14.08 -2.48 -10.22
N GLY A 309 -13.88 -2.19 -8.92
CA GLY A 309 -14.94 -1.66 -8.06
C GLY A 309 -14.94 -2.18 -6.62
N ALA A 310 -14.38 -3.37 -6.35
CA ALA A 310 -14.30 -3.92 -5.00
C ALA A 310 -13.49 -3.02 -4.04
N THR A 311 -13.71 -3.18 -2.75
CA THR A 311 -12.98 -2.47 -1.69
C THR A 311 -11.76 -3.28 -1.27
N TRP A 312 -10.59 -2.63 -1.29
CA TRP A 312 -9.29 -3.20 -0.93
C TRP A 312 -8.66 -2.43 0.22
N ILE A 313 -8.19 -3.15 1.22
CA ILE A 313 -7.66 -2.53 2.43
C ILE A 313 -6.38 -1.71 2.19
N PRO A 314 -5.41 -2.12 1.34
CA PRO A 314 -4.21 -1.33 1.13
C PRO A 314 -4.50 0.06 0.54
N THR A 315 -5.43 0.15 -0.42
CA THR A 315 -5.84 1.44 -0.98
C THR A 315 -6.62 2.28 0.02
N ASN A 316 -7.52 1.66 0.80
CA ASN A 316 -8.22 2.35 1.89
C ASN A 316 -7.25 2.92 2.93
N TYR A 317 -6.22 2.14 3.30
CA TYR A 317 -5.20 2.58 4.22
C TYR A 317 -4.46 3.82 3.71
N MET A 318 -4.03 3.80 2.44
CA MET A 318 -3.37 4.93 1.80
C MET A 318 -4.27 6.16 1.72
N VAL A 319 -5.54 5.99 1.32
CA VAL A 319 -6.52 7.08 1.23
C VAL A 319 -6.83 7.66 2.62
N MET A 320 -7.04 6.81 3.63
CA MET A 320 -7.28 7.26 5.02
C MET A 320 -6.12 8.15 5.52
N HIS A 321 -4.88 7.70 5.37
CA HIS A 321 -3.72 8.51 5.76
C HIS A 321 -3.61 9.79 4.94
N GLY A 322 -3.94 9.74 3.65
CA GLY A 322 -4.03 10.92 2.80
C GLY A 322 -5.05 11.95 3.30
N LEU A 323 -6.23 11.48 3.70
CA LEU A 323 -7.27 12.33 4.31
C LEU A 323 -6.77 13.00 5.58
N LEU A 324 -6.11 12.26 6.47
CA LEU A 324 -5.53 12.80 7.71
C LEU A 324 -4.48 13.87 7.44
N LEU A 325 -3.60 13.66 6.46
CA LEU A 325 -2.55 14.61 6.07
C LEU A 325 -3.10 15.94 5.54
N HIS A 326 -4.32 15.95 4.99
CA HIS A 326 -5.01 17.13 4.49
C HIS A 326 -6.09 17.67 5.45
N GLY A 327 -6.19 17.14 6.67
CA GLY A 327 -7.10 17.63 7.71
C GLY A 327 -8.56 17.18 7.57
N PHE A 328 -8.84 16.19 6.71
CA PHE A 328 -10.19 15.60 6.56
C PHE A 328 -10.42 14.50 7.62
N GLN A 329 -10.36 14.91 8.88
CA GLN A 329 -10.42 13.99 10.04
C GLN A 329 -11.71 13.17 10.10
N GLN A 330 -12.86 13.79 9.78
CA GLN A 330 -14.16 13.12 9.84
C GLN A 330 -14.30 12.07 8.75
N GLU A 331 -13.90 12.40 7.53
CA GLU A 331 -13.94 11.50 6.36
C GLU A 331 -12.97 10.32 6.53
N ALA A 332 -11.78 10.59 7.08
CA ALA A 332 -10.82 9.55 7.43
C ALA A 332 -11.38 8.58 8.46
N GLN A 333 -12.02 9.11 9.52
CA GLN A 333 -12.65 8.29 10.56
C GLN A 333 -13.79 7.46 10.01
N GLU A 334 -14.67 8.05 9.18
CA GLU A 334 -15.79 7.31 8.58
C GLU A 334 -15.31 6.19 7.65
N LEU A 335 -14.31 6.47 6.80
CA LEU A 335 -13.69 5.44 5.94
C LEU A 335 -13.12 4.30 6.78
N ALA A 336 -12.38 4.63 7.82
CA ALA A 336 -11.75 3.68 8.71
C ALA A 336 -12.75 2.82 9.49
N ASP A 337 -13.81 3.44 10.03
CA ASP A 337 -14.85 2.75 10.79
C ASP A 337 -15.64 1.77 9.89
N LYS A 338 -15.99 2.18 8.68
CA LYS A 338 -16.64 1.31 7.70
C LYS A 338 -15.74 0.16 7.24
N THR A 339 -14.45 0.42 7.09
CA THR A 339 -13.46 -0.63 6.76
C THR A 339 -13.34 -1.63 7.90
N PHE A 340 -13.22 -1.16 9.15
CA PHE A 340 -13.19 -2.00 10.35
C PHE A 340 -14.44 -2.88 10.45
N GLU A 341 -15.61 -2.26 10.30
CA GLU A 341 -16.90 -2.98 10.33
C GLU A 341 -16.93 -4.09 9.29
N MET A 342 -16.58 -3.77 8.05
CA MET A 342 -16.55 -4.72 6.92
C MET A 342 -15.67 -5.94 7.21
N VAL A 343 -14.42 -5.73 7.65
CA VAL A 343 -13.49 -6.84 7.92
C VAL A 343 -13.91 -7.68 9.13
N LEU A 344 -14.58 -7.08 10.12
CA LEU A 344 -15.03 -7.81 11.31
C LEU A 344 -16.36 -8.56 11.10
N LEU A 345 -17.20 -8.13 10.16
CA LEU A 345 -18.45 -8.85 9.83
C LEU A 345 -18.19 -10.20 9.17
N GLU A 346 -17.12 -10.34 8.40
CA GLU A 346 -16.73 -11.61 7.78
C GLU A 346 -16.22 -12.62 8.82
N ASN A 347 -16.34 -13.89 8.48
CA ASN A 347 -15.89 -14.97 9.38
C ASN A 347 -14.37 -15.16 9.38
N ASN A 348 -13.70 -14.76 8.29
CA ASN A 348 -12.26 -14.76 8.14
C ASN A 348 -11.77 -13.52 7.41
N THR A 349 -10.49 -13.20 7.55
CA THR A 349 -9.86 -12.15 6.78
C THR A 349 -9.77 -12.57 5.32
N ARG A 350 -10.21 -11.70 4.43
CA ARG A 350 -10.28 -11.91 2.98
C ARG A 350 -9.31 -11.01 2.24
N GLU A 351 -8.97 -11.40 1.03
CA GLU A 351 -8.07 -10.62 0.17
C GLU A 351 -8.67 -9.26 -0.17
N TYR A 352 -9.96 -9.21 -0.50
CA TYR A 352 -10.75 -8.00 -0.76
C TYR A 352 -12.23 -8.23 -0.48
N TYR A 353 -13.03 -7.18 -0.62
CA TYR A 353 -14.44 -7.21 -0.21
C TYR A 353 -15.34 -6.56 -1.26
N ASN A 354 -16.57 -7.03 -1.37
CA ASN A 354 -17.61 -6.34 -2.12
C ASN A 354 -17.98 -5.06 -1.37
N GLY A 355 -17.73 -3.91 -1.98
CA GLY A 355 -17.96 -2.61 -1.34
C GLY A 355 -19.43 -2.24 -1.15
N GLU A 356 -20.35 -2.89 -1.87
CA GLU A 356 -21.78 -2.67 -1.74
C GLU A 356 -22.43 -3.54 -0.64
N THR A 357 -21.88 -4.72 -0.37
CA THR A 357 -22.47 -5.71 0.57
C THR A 357 -21.57 -6.05 1.76
N GLY A 358 -20.28 -5.76 1.71
CA GLY A 358 -19.28 -6.15 2.70
C GLY A 358 -18.87 -7.64 2.61
N VAL A 359 -19.35 -8.39 1.63
CA VAL A 359 -19.00 -9.82 1.48
C VAL A 359 -17.54 -9.97 1.05
N GLY A 360 -16.79 -10.75 1.82
CA GLY A 360 -15.39 -11.01 1.53
C GLY A 360 -15.17 -11.91 0.32
N GLN A 361 -14.13 -11.61 -0.46
CA GLN A 361 -13.79 -12.28 -1.71
C GLN A 361 -12.28 -12.60 -1.78
N GLY A 362 -11.86 -13.29 -2.83
CA GLY A 362 -10.47 -13.67 -3.04
C GLY A 362 -9.99 -14.77 -2.10
N LEU A 363 -8.72 -14.74 -1.77
CA LEU A 363 -8.07 -15.72 -0.90
C LEU A 363 -8.60 -15.66 0.54
N CYS A 364 -8.58 -16.81 1.21
CA CYS A 364 -9.04 -16.96 2.60
C CYS A 364 -8.36 -18.19 3.26
N PRO A 365 -7.74 -18.03 4.43
CA PRO A 365 -7.47 -16.78 5.12
C PRO A 365 -6.45 -15.92 4.36
N PHE A 366 -6.54 -14.61 4.54
CA PHE A 366 -5.62 -13.64 3.95
C PHE A 366 -5.29 -12.59 5.00
N TRP A 367 -4.10 -12.62 5.58
CA TRP A 367 -3.70 -11.66 6.62
C TRP A 367 -2.86 -10.50 6.10
N GLY A 368 -2.19 -10.59 4.99
CA GLY A 368 -1.37 -9.56 4.36
C GLY A 368 -1.81 -8.13 4.70
N TRP A 369 -2.33 -7.40 3.75
CA TRP A 369 -2.88 -6.04 4.01
C TRP A 369 -4.20 -6.02 4.79
N SER A 370 -5.04 -7.06 4.68
CA SER A 370 -6.41 -7.01 5.23
C SER A 370 -6.46 -6.98 6.75
N SER A 371 -5.40 -7.43 7.42
CA SER A 371 -5.26 -7.32 8.87
C SER A 371 -5.22 -5.87 9.36
N LEU A 372 -4.73 -4.92 8.55
CA LEU A 372 -4.74 -3.49 8.89
C LEU A 372 -6.15 -2.93 9.06
N GLY A 373 -7.16 -3.51 8.41
CA GLY A 373 -8.55 -3.10 8.58
C GLY A 373 -9.01 -3.08 10.04
N TYR A 374 -8.40 -3.90 10.91
CA TYR A 374 -8.68 -3.89 12.36
C TYR A 374 -8.02 -2.73 13.11
N MET A 375 -7.03 -2.06 12.52
CA MET A 375 -6.28 -0.98 13.17
C MET A 375 -6.71 0.41 12.71
N MET A 376 -7.22 0.53 11.48
CA MET A 376 -7.51 1.81 10.82
C MET A 376 -8.39 2.73 11.64
N SER A 377 -9.47 2.24 12.25
CA SER A 377 -10.37 3.07 13.06
C SER A 377 -9.66 3.72 14.25
N MET A 378 -8.79 2.99 14.90
CA MET A 378 -7.98 3.51 16.01
C MET A 378 -6.91 4.49 15.50
N GLU A 379 -6.24 4.19 14.40
CA GLU A 379 -5.26 5.09 13.80
C GLU A 379 -5.89 6.44 13.41
N ALA A 380 -7.03 6.42 12.72
CA ALA A 380 -7.75 7.62 12.35
C ALA A 380 -8.14 8.47 13.57
N ARG A 381 -8.63 7.85 14.65
CA ARG A 381 -9.07 8.53 15.87
C ARG A 381 -7.93 9.12 16.68
N THR A 382 -6.80 8.43 16.76
CA THR A 382 -5.70 8.78 17.68
C THR A 382 -4.52 9.45 16.97
N GLY A 383 -4.46 9.41 15.65
CA GLY A 383 -3.28 9.81 14.88
C GLY A 383 -2.08 8.85 15.04
N TYR A 384 -2.33 7.63 15.51
CA TYR A 384 -1.29 6.65 15.74
C TYR A 384 -0.83 6.05 14.41
N ASP A 385 0.46 6.09 14.12
CA ASP A 385 1.05 5.51 12.92
C ASP A 385 2.03 4.41 13.30
N PRO A 386 1.81 3.15 12.90
CA PRO A 386 2.71 2.05 13.24
C PRO A 386 4.10 2.20 12.60
N SER A 387 4.26 3.01 11.57
CA SER A 387 5.58 3.29 10.99
C SER A 387 6.49 4.08 11.93
N ASP A 388 5.92 4.81 12.89
CA ASP A 388 6.63 5.58 13.89
C ASP A 388 6.86 4.82 15.20
N LEU A 389 6.36 3.58 15.32
CA LEU A 389 6.50 2.77 16.52
C LEU A 389 7.87 2.11 16.63
N THR A 390 8.40 2.14 17.83
CA THR A 390 9.58 1.35 18.19
C THR A 390 9.17 0.07 18.91
N ARG A 391 10.00 -0.96 18.85
CA ARG A 391 9.76 -2.26 19.51
C ARG A 391 9.39 -2.16 21.01
N LYS A 392 9.79 -1.06 21.67
CA LYS A 392 9.50 -0.82 23.10
C LYS A 392 8.08 -0.32 23.39
N GLN A 393 7.32 0.07 22.36
CA GLN A 393 5.99 0.67 22.51
C GLN A 393 4.85 -0.34 22.30
N PHE A 394 5.18 -1.60 21.95
CA PHE A 394 4.21 -2.64 21.67
C PHE A 394 3.78 -3.35 22.96
N GLU A 395 2.55 -3.14 23.38
CA GLU A 395 1.98 -3.82 24.56
C GLU A 395 0.68 -4.58 24.26
N THR A 396 0.15 -4.50 23.02
CA THR A 396 -1.30 -4.68 22.84
C THR A 396 -1.74 -6.05 22.40
N LEU A 397 -1.15 -6.58 21.34
CA LEU A 397 -1.58 -7.85 20.78
C LEU A 397 -0.72 -9.02 21.29
N GLU A 398 0.45 -8.74 21.83
CA GLU A 398 1.35 -9.74 22.42
C GLU A 398 0.68 -10.55 23.53
N THR A 399 -0.27 -9.94 24.27
CA THR A 399 -1.05 -10.64 25.29
C THR A 399 -2.09 -11.62 24.75
N LEU A 400 -2.36 -11.59 23.44
CA LEU A 400 -3.29 -12.53 22.79
C LEU A 400 -2.61 -13.82 22.35
N LEU A 401 -1.30 -13.82 22.18
CA LEU A 401 -0.49 -14.99 21.86
C LEU A 401 -0.19 -15.81 23.09
#